data_e24d4fa74bb6805d8b607c8e50fb6ef4
#
_entry.id   e24d4fa74bb6805d8b607c8e50fb6ef4
#
_cell.length_a   1.000
_cell.length_b   1.000
_cell.length_c   1.000
_cell.angle_alpha   90.00
_cell.angle_beta   90.00
_cell.angle_gamma   90.00
#
_symmetry.space_group_name_H-M   'P 1'
#
loop_
_entity.id
_entity.type
_entity.pdbx_description
1 polymer ?
#
loop_
_entity_poly.entity_id
_entity_poly.type
_entity_poly.pdbx_seq_one_letter_code
_entity_poly.pdbx_strand_id
1 'polypeptide(L)'
;MRSSWYETSKQCTALRKHVLRADLCVFIDEETDLSNVTFLDSTIKSILTSGIIKGLDLIGILTANDPSIGWKAQSMAKQQNMDISVVPGQTYLCRDKEELYIYNIRKPVPPGLPMDEVCRYVHKQRGFVMATNVGKRKAQLLDKLQGSDSAPDAVEIFNAKVGGYRDLDIDYPKFLSSGATSASDLEDTNVFTLIDRKDAEKMGLIFQEEGVDYVPKYLKPERGNV
;
A
#
# COMPACT_ATOMS: atom_id res chain seq x y z
N MET A 1 13.72 16.38 -38.53
CA MET A 1 13.91 15.32 -37.52
C MET A 1 13.63 15.75 -36.06
N ARG A 2 12.81 16.79 -35.77
CA ARG A 2 12.44 17.22 -34.41
C ARG A 2 11.02 16.81 -33.97
N SER A 3 10.20 16.22 -34.84
CA SER A 3 8.81 15.86 -34.52
C SER A 3 8.64 14.54 -33.75
N SER A 4 9.58 13.59 -33.92
CA SER A 4 9.48 12.22 -33.34
C SER A 4 9.56 12.20 -31.80
N TRP A 5 10.43 13.03 -31.22
CA TRP A 5 10.64 13.07 -29.75
C TRP A 5 9.46 13.72 -29.00
N TYR A 6 8.81 14.68 -29.62
CA TYR A 6 7.66 15.39 -29.03
C TYR A 6 6.40 14.53 -29.01
N GLU A 7 6.20 13.70 -30.04
CA GLU A 7 5.09 12.73 -30.10
C GLU A 7 5.30 11.57 -29.13
N THR A 8 6.55 11.08 -28.99
CA THR A 8 6.90 10.04 -28.03
C THR A 8 6.72 10.53 -26.58
N SER A 9 7.06 11.78 -26.27
CA SER A 9 6.84 12.35 -24.93
C SER A 9 5.35 12.52 -24.61
N LYS A 10 4.52 12.92 -25.56
CA LYS A 10 3.06 13.01 -25.39
C LYS A 10 2.41 11.63 -25.22
N GLN A 11 2.87 10.62 -25.96
CA GLN A 11 2.42 9.24 -25.80
C GLN A 11 2.83 8.65 -24.47
N CYS A 12 4.07 8.89 -24.01
CA CYS A 12 4.51 8.50 -22.66
C CYS A 12 3.69 9.18 -21.56
N THR A 13 3.37 10.47 -21.73
CA THR A 13 2.54 11.20 -20.76
C THR A 13 1.08 10.72 -20.78
N ALA A 14 0.54 10.35 -21.94
CA ALA A 14 -0.79 9.76 -22.05
C ALA A 14 -0.85 8.34 -21.43
N LEU A 15 0.18 7.52 -21.63
CA LEU A 15 0.29 6.20 -21.02
C LEU A 15 0.40 6.29 -19.48
N ARG A 16 1.16 7.24 -18.93
CA ARG A 16 1.24 7.49 -17.48
C ARG A 16 -0.09 7.86 -16.83
N LYS A 17 -1.05 8.41 -17.59
CA LYS A 17 -2.39 8.68 -17.06
C LYS A 17 -3.22 7.41 -16.81
N HIS A 18 -2.90 6.32 -17.47
CA HIS A 18 -3.65 5.07 -17.41
C HIS A 18 -2.95 3.96 -16.65
N VAL A 19 -1.62 3.95 -16.63
CA VAL A 19 -0.82 2.94 -15.93
C VAL A 19 -0.02 3.60 -14.82
N LEU A 20 -0.18 3.11 -13.61
CA LEU A 20 0.47 3.61 -12.40
C LEU A 20 1.64 2.70 -12.02
N ARG A 21 2.71 3.31 -11.55
CA ARG A 21 3.82 2.63 -10.90
C ARG A 21 3.54 2.58 -9.41
N ALA A 22 3.29 1.38 -8.89
CA ALA A 22 2.89 1.16 -7.51
C ALA A 22 3.96 0.37 -6.75
N ASP A 23 4.33 0.83 -5.57
CA ASP A 23 5.02 0.06 -4.55
C ASP A 23 4.17 0.06 -3.28
N LEU A 24 3.50 -1.06 -3.02
CA LEU A 24 2.55 -1.15 -1.90
C LEU A 24 3.19 -1.59 -0.58
N CYS A 25 4.49 -1.92 -0.57
CA CYS A 25 5.12 -2.51 0.59
C CYS A 25 6.33 -1.67 1.06
N VAL A 26 6.01 -0.51 1.63
CA VAL A 26 6.99 0.36 2.28
C VAL A 26 6.64 0.46 3.75
N PHE A 27 7.55 0.02 4.61
CA PHE A 27 7.34 -0.03 6.06
C PHE A 27 7.88 1.22 6.73
N ILE A 28 7.16 1.68 7.74
CA ILE A 28 7.73 2.56 8.77
C ILE A 28 7.92 1.69 9.99
N ASP A 29 9.19 1.45 10.34
CA ASP A 29 9.59 0.52 11.39
C ASP A 29 9.15 1.01 12.77
N GLU A 30 8.83 0.06 13.67
CA GLU A 30 8.53 0.32 15.08
C GLU A 30 9.73 0.90 15.84
N GLU A 31 10.96 0.68 15.35
CA GLU A 31 12.17 1.31 15.87
C GLU A 31 12.20 2.83 15.59
N THR A 32 11.40 3.31 14.64
CA THR A 32 11.13 4.73 14.45
C THR A 32 10.44 5.25 15.72
N ASP A 33 11.03 6.22 16.40
CA ASP A 33 10.39 6.84 17.57
C ASP A 33 9.08 7.51 17.16
N LEU A 34 8.00 6.70 17.16
CA LEU A 34 6.66 7.12 16.77
C LEU A 34 6.08 8.18 17.74
N SER A 35 6.66 8.33 18.94
CA SER A 35 6.28 9.36 19.92
C SER A 35 6.86 10.73 19.57
N ASN A 36 7.96 10.76 18.81
CA ASN A 36 8.57 12.00 18.35
C ASN A 36 7.94 12.45 17.01
N VAL A 37 6.94 13.30 17.10
CA VAL A 37 6.15 13.78 15.94
C VAL A 37 7.05 14.40 14.86
N THR A 38 8.06 15.18 15.24
CA THR A 38 8.95 15.84 14.28
C THR A 38 9.81 14.82 13.52
N PHE A 39 10.31 13.81 14.22
CA PHE A 39 11.09 12.74 13.60
C PHE A 39 10.23 11.91 12.66
N LEU A 40 9.04 11.52 13.10
CA LEU A 40 8.08 10.78 12.25
C LEU A 40 7.71 11.57 11.00
N ASP A 41 7.43 12.86 11.11
CA ASP A 41 7.09 13.72 9.97
C ASP A 41 8.25 13.82 8.97
N SER A 42 9.49 13.93 9.46
CA SER A 42 10.67 13.95 8.60
C SER A 42 10.88 12.61 7.88
N THR A 43 10.66 11.49 8.56
CA THR A 43 10.74 10.14 8.00
C THR A 43 9.70 9.94 6.90
N ILE A 44 8.43 10.25 7.18
CA ILE A 44 7.35 10.18 6.20
C ILE A 44 7.69 11.02 4.96
N LYS A 45 8.07 12.28 5.17
CA LYS A 45 8.42 13.20 4.09
C LYS A 45 9.57 12.68 3.23
N SER A 46 10.60 12.12 3.85
CA SER A 46 11.76 11.54 3.17
C SER A 46 11.32 10.36 2.28
N ILE A 47 10.55 9.41 2.82
CA ILE A 47 10.02 8.26 2.06
C ILE A 47 9.17 8.72 0.88
N LEU A 48 8.24 9.66 1.08
CA LEU A 48 7.40 10.18 0.00
C LEU A 48 8.21 10.88 -1.09
N THR A 49 9.22 11.66 -0.69
CA THR A 49 10.13 12.33 -1.64
C THR A 49 10.91 11.31 -2.46
N SER A 50 11.45 10.27 -1.84
CA SER A 50 12.15 9.17 -2.55
C SER A 50 11.21 8.42 -3.49
N GLY A 51 9.95 8.19 -3.08
CA GLY A 51 8.92 7.62 -3.97
C GLY A 51 8.70 8.47 -5.23
N ILE A 52 8.62 9.79 -5.09
CA ILE A 52 8.47 10.73 -6.21
C ILE A 52 9.71 10.70 -7.11
N ILE A 53 10.91 10.76 -6.53
CA ILE A 53 12.19 10.68 -7.28
C ILE A 53 12.26 9.39 -8.10
N LYS A 54 11.81 8.28 -7.52
CA LYS A 54 11.71 6.97 -8.17
C LYS A 54 10.63 6.94 -9.26
N GLY A 55 9.75 7.93 -9.31
CA GLY A 55 8.64 8.04 -10.24
C GLY A 55 7.51 7.08 -9.93
N LEU A 56 7.27 6.81 -8.64
CA LEU A 56 6.07 6.10 -8.19
C LEU A 56 4.87 7.04 -8.26
N ASP A 57 3.74 6.51 -8.73
CA ASP A 57 2.45 7.19 -8.72
C ASP A 57 1.64 6.80 -7.47
N LEU A 58 1.93 5.61 -6.90
CA LEU A 58 1.21 5.02 -5.78
C LEU A 58 2.18 4.36 -4.80
N ILE A 59 2.08 4.68 -3.51
CA ILE A 59 2.90 4.10 -2.46
C ILE A 59 2.04 3.61 -1.30
N GLY A 60 2.22 2.35 -0.90
CA GLY A 60 1.60 1.77 0.29
C GLY A 60 2.49 1.98 1.51
N ILE A 61 1.99 2.65 2.54
CA ILE A 61 2.70 2.84 3.80
C ILE A 61 2.14 1.86 4.84
N LEU A 62 2.96 0.93 5.24
CA LEU A 62 2.64 -0.14 6.18
C LEU A 62 3.25 0.11 7.55
N THR A 63 2.47 -0.16 8.59
CA THR A 63 2.89 -0.22 9.98
C THR A 63 2.31 -1.45 10.67
N ALA A 64 2.88 -1.87 11.80
CA ALA A 64 2.35 -3.02 12.51
C ALA A 64 1.01 -2.69 13.16
N ASN A 65 -0.02 -3.48 12.83
CA ASN A 65 -1.34 -3.47 13.48
C ASN A 65 -2.11 -2.14 13.54
N ASP A 66 -1.60 -1.05 12.99
CA ASP A 66 -2.25 0.26 13.02
C ASP A 66 -2.01 1.05 11.73
N PRO A 67 -3.05 1.41 10.96
CA PRO A 67 -2.90 2.16 9.70
C PRO A 67 -2.74 3.69 9.91
N SER A 68 -2.69 4.18 11.14
CA SER A 68 -2.73 5.63 11.46
C SER A 68 -1.60 6.43 10.80
N ILE A 69 -0.40 5.87 10.76
CA ILE A 69 0.76 6.52 10.17
C ILE A 69 0.60 6.62 8.64
N GLY A 70 0.05 5.59 8.01
CA GLY A 70 -0.30 5.64 6.60
C GLY A 70 -1.32 6.75 6.29
N TRP A 71 -2.34 6.93 7.15
CA TRP A 71 -3.29 8.04 7.03
C TRP A 71 -2.63 9.41 7.23
N LYS A 72 -1.68 9.50 8.17
CA LYS A 72 -0.86 10.71 8.36
C LYS A 72 -0.03 11.02 7.12
N ALA A 73 0.62 10.02 6.54
CA ALA A 73 1.39 10.16 5.30
C ALA A 73 0.51 10.62 4.12
N GLN A 74 -0.70 10.07 3.97
CA GLN A 74 -1.66 10.50 2.96
C GLN A 74 -2.08 11.96 3.16
N SER A 75 -2.37 12.36 4.39
CA SER A 75 -2.72 13.74 4.73
C SER A 75 -1.57 14.71 4.42
N MET A 76 -0.34 14.32 4.75
CA MET A 76 0.87 15.11 4.45
C MET A 76 1.06 15.27 2.94
N ALA A 77 0.95 14.20 2.16
CA ALA A 77 1.08 14.26 0.71
C ALA A 77 0.06 15.23 0.10
N LYS A 78 -1.20 15.17 0.54
CA LYS A 78 -2.26 16.08 0.09
C LYS A 78 -1.99 17.54 0.48
N GLN A 79 -1.64 17.81 1.73
CA GLN A 79 -1.39 19.17 2.25
C GLN A 79 -0.19 19.82 1.57
N GLN A 80 0.82 19.05 1.20
CA GLN A 80 2.03 19.52 0.53
C GLN A 80 1.92 19.45 -1.01
N ASN A 81 0.78 19.04 -1.57
CA ASN A 81 0.56 18.85 -3.00
C ASN A 81 1.65 17.97 -3.65
N MET A 82 2.03 16.89 -2.98
CA MET A 82 3.04 15.97 -3.49
C MET A 82 2.44 15.11 -4.61
N ASP A 83 3.20 14.91 -5.69
CA ASP A 83 2.77 14.14 -6.87
C ASP A 83 2.92 12.61 -6.63
N ILE A 84 2.27 12.13 -5.59
CA ILE A 84 2.22 10.71 -5.22
C ILE A 84 0.94 10.44 -4.42
N SER A 85 0.27 9.34 -4.74
CA SER A 85 -0.88 8.85 -3.96
C SER A 85 -0.41 7.88 -2.88
N VAL A 86 -0.88 8.07 -1.65
CA VAL A 86 -0.54 7.21 -0.51
C VAL A 86 -1.69 6.28 -0.19
N VAL A 87 -1.40 4.99 -0.05
CA VAL A 87 -2.33 3.95 0.40
C VAL A 87 -2.00 3.60 1.86
N PRO A 88 -2.82 4.05 2.82
CA PRO A 88 -2.63 3.71 4.22
C PRO A 88 -2.79 2.21 4.46
N GLY A 89 -1.88 1.60 5.19
CA GLY A 89 -1.93 0.17 5.43
C GLY A 89 -1.37 -0.26 6.78
N GLN A 90 -1.65 -1.53 7.11
CA GLN A 90 -1.07 -2.23 8.25
C GLN A 90 -0.68 -3.65 7.87
N THR A 91 0.33 -4.20 8.55
CA THR A 91 0.58 -5.62 8.54
C THR A 91 -0.35 -6.32 9.54
N TYR A 92 -0.66 -7.57 9.29
CA TYR A 92 -1.46 -8.38 10.20
C TYR A 92 -1.03 -9.83 10.17
N LEU A 93 -0.73 -10.37 11.35
CA LEU A 93 -0.46 -11.79 11.53
C LEU A 93 -1.74 -12.48 12.00
N CYS A 94 -2.30 -13.34 11.16
CA CYS A 94 -3.50 -14.10 11.44
C CYS A 94 -3.27 -15.18 12.51
N ARG A 95 -4.34 -15.61 13.19
CA ARG A 95 -4.30 -16.72 14.15
C ARG A 95 -3.77 -18.01 13.53
N ASP A 96 -4.03 -18.25 12.27
CA ASP A 96 -3.56 -19.39 11.48
C ASP A 96 -2.15 -19.21 10.90
N LYS A 97 -1.42 -18.18 11.39
CA LYS A 97 -0.06 -17.79 11.02
C LYS A 97 0.12 -17.31 9.57
N GLU A 98 -0.98 -16.95 8.94
CA GLU A 98 -0.91 -16.26 7.65
C GLU A 98 -0.63 -14.77 7.85
N GLU A 99 0.30 -14.23 7.08
CA GLU A 99 0.65 -12.82 7.09
C GLU A 99 -0.07 -12.11 5.94
N LEU A 100 -0.67 -10.96 6.27
CA LEU A 100 -1.44 -10.15 5.33
C LEU A 100 -0.99 -8.69 5.41
N TYR A 101 -1.03 -8.01 4.27
CA TYR A 101 -0.99 -6.55 4.19
C TYR A 101 -2.40 -6.05 3.91
N ILE A 102 -2.85 -5.12 4.75
CA ILE A 102 -4.22 -4.63 4.75
C ILE A 102 -4.20 -3.14 4.50
N TYR A 103 -5.01 -2.68 3.55
CA TYR A 103 -4.98 -1.28 3.11
C TYR A 103 -6.34 -0.63 3.19
N ASN A 104 -6.33 0.71 3.34
CA ASN A 104 -7.51 1.60 3.27
C ASN A 104 -8.61 1.27 4.27
N ILE A 105 -8.29 0.68 5.41
CA ILE A 105 -9.23 0.48 6.49
C ILE A 105 -9.24 1.66 7.45
N ARG A 106 -10.42 1.97 7.98
CA ARG A 106 -10.59 3.07 8.96
C ARG A 106 -10.50 2.59 10.40
N LYS A 107 -10.82 1.33 10.63
CA LYS A 107 -10.77 0.70 11.95
C LYS A 107 -9.76 -0.44 11.91
N PRO A 108 -8.79 -0.48 12.81
CA PRO A 108 -7.85 -1.58 12.91
C PRO A 108 -8.57 -2.93 12.96
N VAL A 109 -7.95 -3.95 12.40
CA VAL A 109 -8.47 -5.32 12.48
C VAL A 109 -8.31 -5.84 13.91
N PRO A 110 -9.36 -6.40 14.53
CA PRO A 110 -9.23 -7.02 15.84
C PRO A 110 -8.17 -8.13 15.83
N PRO A 111 -7.35 -8.26 16.88
CA PRO A 111 -6.31 -9.29 16.94
C PRO A 111 -6.91 -10.71 17.01
N GLY A 112 -6.15 -11.70 16.53
CA GLY A 112 -6.47 -13.13 16.71
C GLY A 112 -7.52 -13.68 15.75
N LEU A 113 -7.83 -13.00 14.67
CA LEU A 113 -8.71 -13.53 13.62
C LEU A 113 -7.95 -14.43 12.65
N PRO A 114 -8.58 -15.48 12.09
CA PRO A 114 -8.04 -16.23 10.97
C PRO A 114 -8.19 -15.43 9.67
N MET A 115 -7.45 -15.83 8.62
CA MET A 115 -7.35 -15.09 7.36
C MET A 115 -8.73 -14.78 6.73
N ASP A 116 -9.61 -15.77 6.70
CA ASP A 116 -10.94 -15.62 6.08
C ASP A 116 -11.84 -14.60 6.81
N GLU A 117 -11.74 -14.51 8.14
CA GLU A 117 -12.46 -13.52 8.93
C GLU A 117 -11.83 -12.12 8.76
N VAL A 118 -10.49 -12.05 8.66
CA VAL A 118 -9.79 -10.79 8.36
C VAL A 118 -10.24 -10.24 7.02
N CYS A 119 -10.25 -11.05 5.97
CA CYS A 119 -10.70 -10.62 4.63
C CYS A 119 -12.13 -10.07 4.69
N ARG A 120 -13.08 -10.81 5.28
CA ARG A 120 -14.46 -10.33 5.45
C ARG A 120 -14.57 -9.03 6.25
N TYR A 121 -13.76 -8.88 7.29
CA TYR A 121 -13.75 -7.66 8.11
C TYR A 121 -13.23 -6.44 7.33
N VAL A 122 -12.19 -6.64 6.52
CA VAL A 122 -11.59 -5.60 5.70
C VAL A 122 -12.51 -5.21 4.55
N HIS A 123 -13.09 -6.18 3.84
CA HIS A 123 -14.01 -5.92 2.72
C HIS A 123 -15.30 -5.17 3.17
N LYS A 124 -15.81 -5.43 4.38
CA LYS A 124 -16.88 -4.62 4.96
C LYS A 124 -16.54 -3.14 5.12
N GLN A 125 -15.25 -2.82 5.23
CA GLN A 125 -14.74 -1.45 5.27
C GLN A 125 -14.34 -0.91 3.89
N ARG A 126 -14.52 -1.69 2.82
CA ARG A 126 -14.04 -1.41 1.46
C ARG A 126 -12.51 -1.27 1.41
N GLY A 127 -11.82 -1.98 2.30
CA GLY A 127 -10.37 -2.09 2.29
C GLY A 127 -9.90 -3.18 1.32
N PHE A 128 -8.60 -3.25 1.12
CA PHE A 128 -7.92 -4.18 0.23
C PHE A 128 -6.98 -5.08 1.04
N VAL A 129 -6.94 -6.37 0.70
CA VAL A 129 -6.10 -7.38 1.37
C VAL A 129 -5.13 -7.99 0.38
N MET A 130 -3.84 -7.94 0.70
CA MET A 130 -2.80 -8.63 -0.06
C MET A 130 -2.18 -9.76 0.79
N ALA A 131 -2.20 -10.97 0.26
CA ALA A 131 -1.52 -12.09 0.90
C ALA A 131 -0.03 -12.06 0.57
N THR A 132 0.81 -12.22 1.60
CA THR A 132 2.26 -12.25 1.46
C THR A 132 2.81 -13.64 1.76
N ASN A 133 4.10 -13.87 1.51
CA ASN A 133 4.76 -15.14 1.81
C ASN A 133 4.01 -16.38 1.29
N VAL A 134 3.43 -16.29 0.07
CA VAL A 134 2.58 -17.33 -0.49
C VAL A 134 3.42 -18.52 -0.94
N GLY A 135 3.47 -19.57 -0.10
CA GLY A 135 4.03 -20.88 -0.46
C GLY A 135 2.98 -21.80 -1.11
N LYS A 136 3.39 -23.01 -1.55
CA LYS A 136 2.50 -23.96 -2.24
C LYS A 136 1.20 -24.27 -1.47
N ARG A 137 1.27 -24.46 -0.15
CA ARG A 137 0.10 -24.74 0.69
C ARG A 137 -0.87 -23.57 0.72
N LYS A 138 -0.35 -22.37 0.85
CA LYS A 138 -1.14 -21.14 0.87
C LYS A 138 -1.77 -20.87 -0.50
N ALA A 139 -1.03 -21.11 -1.59
CA ALA A 139 -1.55 -21.02 -2.96
C ALA A 139 -2.78 -21.93 -3.15
N GLN A 140 -2.74 -23.17 -2.70
CA GLN A 140 -3.88 -24.10 -2.75
C GLN A 140 -5.08 -23.63 -1.91
N LEU A 141 -4.85 -22.95 -0.78
CA LEU A 141 -5.92 -22.38 0.03
C LEU A 141 -6.53 -21.18 -0.68
N LEU A 142 -5.72 -20.31 -1.24
CA LEU A 142 -6.16 -19.13 -1.98
C LEU A 142 -6.99 -19.52 -3.21
N ASP A 143 -6.58 -20.53 -3.94
CA ASP A 143 -7.31 -21.04 -5.09
C ASP A 143 -8.74 -21.49 -4.71
N LYS A 144 -8.90 -22.14 -3.57
CA LYS A 144 -10.21 -22.56 -3.04
C LYS A 144 -11.10 -21.40 -2.58
N LEU A 145 -10.51 -20.28 -2.16
CA LEU A 145 -11.22 -19.12 -1.65
C LEU A 145 -11.52 -18.08 -2.73
N GLN A 146 -10.91 -18.23 -3.91
CA GLN A 146 -10.99 -17.27 -5.01
C GLN A 146 -12.46 -16.88 -5.33
N GLY A 147 -12.67 -15.60 -5.51
CA GLY A 147 -14.00 -15.04 -5.81
C GLY A 147 -14.97 -14.98 -4.62
N SER A 148 -14.51 -15.28 -3.41
CA SER A 148 -15.31 -15.14 -2.19
C SER A 148 -14.88 -13.92 -1.38
N ASP A 149 -15.80 -13.37 -0.56
CA ASP A 149 -15.50 -12.29 0.39
C ASP A 149 -14.46 -12.68 1.46
N SER A 150 -14.11 -13.96 1.51
CA SER A 150 -13.14 -14.54 2.45
C SER A 150 -11.72 -14.64 1.86
N ALA A 151 -11.56 -14.30 0.58
CA ALA A 151 -10.29 -14.35 -0.13
C ALA A 151 -9.57 -13.00 -0.03
N PRO A 152 -8.22 -12.98 -0.02
CA PRO A 152 -7.45 -11.78 -0.33
C PRO A 152 -7.76 -11.28 -1.77
N ASP A 153 -7.51 -10.00 -2.01
CA ASP A 153 -7.72 -9.37 -3.32
C ASP A 153 -6.51 -9.56 -4.24
N ALA A 154 -5.32 -9.77 -3.66
CA ALA A 154 -4.08 -9.91 -4.41
C ALA A 154 -3.04 -10.74 -3.65
N VAL A 155 -1.95 -11.04 -4.33
CA VAL A 155 -0.79 -11.73 -3.77
C VAL A 155 0.50 -10.99 -4.04
N GLU A 156 1.39 -10.95 -3.05
CA GLU A 156 2.78 -10.53 -3.24
C GLU A 156 3.58 -11.73 -3.74
N ILE A 157 4.15 -11.61 -4.94
CA ILE A 157 4.96 -12.67 -5.55
C ILE A 157 6.46 -12.41 -5.45
N PHE A 158 6.85 -11.20 -5.11
CA PHE A 158 8.23 -10.82 -4.90
C PHE A 158 8.33 -9.63 -3.95
N ASN A 159 9.28 -9.72 -3.01
CA ASN A 159 9.67 -8.63 -2.12
C ASN A 159 11.20 -8.51 -2.16
N ALA A 160 11.71 -7.35 -2.55
CA ALA A 160 13.16 -7.19 -2.80
C ALA A 160 14.00 -7.38 -1.53
N LYS A 161 13.47 -7.02 -0.36
CA LYS A 161 14.18 -7.16 0.92
C LYS A 161 14.28 -8.60 1.40
N VAL A 162 13.22 -9.38 1.17
CA VAL A 162 13.17 -10.80 1.57
C VAL A 162 13.81 -11.69 0.51
N GLY A 163 13.77 -11.26 -0.75
CA GLY A 163 14.21 -12.04 -1.90
C GLY A 163 13.23 -13.14 -2.29
N GLY A 164 13.54 -13.84 -3.37
CA GLY A 164 12.79 -15.02 -3.82
C GLY A 164 11.52 -14.68 -4.61
N TYR A 165 11.66 -14.66 -5.94
CA TYR A 165 10.51 -14.65 -6.85
C TYR A 165 9.74 -15.97 -6.72
N ARG A 166 8.41 -15.87 -6.67
CA ARG A 166 7.51 -17.02 -6.61
C ARG A 166 6.63 -17.03 -7.84
N ASP A 167 6.90 -17.97 -8.72
CA ASP A 167 5.99 -18.27 -9.81
C ASP A 167 4.81 -19.07 -9.25
N LEU A 168 3.69 -18.35 -9.09
CA LEU A 168 2.46 -18.92 -8.57
C LEU A 168 1.46 -19.08 -9.73
N ASP A 169 1.09 -20.31 -10.00
CA ASP A 169 0.01 -20.65 -10.95
C ASP A 169 -1.35 -20.48 -10.24
N ILE A 170 -1.68 -19.22 -9.96
CA ILE A 170 -2.97 -18.82 -9.36
C ILE A 170 -3.48 -17.56 -10.07
N ASP A 171 -4.79 -17.48 -10.22
CA ASP A 171 -5.47 -16.37 -10.89
C ASP A 171 -5.81 -15.25 -9.89
N TYR A 172 -4.76 -14.60 -9.38
CA TYR A 172 -4.84 -13.42 -8.51
C TYR A 172 -4.03 -12.27 -9.10
N PRO A 173 -4.43 -11.02 -8.88
CA PRO A 173 -3.56 -9.87 -9.11
C PRO A 173 -2.23 -10.05 -8.37
N LYS A 174 -1.11 -9.88 -9.08
CA LYS A 174 0.24 -10.17 -8.57
C LYS A 174 1.01 -8.88 -8.38
N PHE A 175 1.57 -8.69 -7.19
CA PHE A 175 2.35 -7.53 -6.84
C PHE A 175 3.82 -7.86 -6.60
N LEU A 176 4.66 -6.94 -7.05
CA LEU A 176 6.09 -6.86 -6.74
C LEU A 176 6.28 -5.66 -5.83
N SER A 177 7.10 -5.79 -4.79
CA SER A 177 7.33 -4.75 -3.81
C SER A 177 8.78 -4.62 -3.41
N SER A 178 9.18 -3.42 -2.96
CA SER A 178 10.53 -3.17 -2.48
C SER A 178 10.78 -3.79 -1.13
N GLY A 179 9.80 -3.80 -0.25
CA GLY A 179 9.97 -4.13 1.17
C GLY A 179 10.81 -3.07 1.91
N ALA A 180 10.91 -1.86 1.36
CA ALA A 180 11.73 -0.79 1.90
C ALA A 180 11.28 -0.39 3.31
N THR A 181 12.25 -0.09 4.19
CA THR A 181 12.02 0.40 5.55
C THR A 181 12.56 1.82 5.76
N SER A 182 13.20 2.36 4.75
CA SER A 182 13.77 3.71 4.74
C SER A 182 13.72 4.34 3.35
N ALA A 183 13.95 5.64 3.28
CA ALA A 183 14.06 6.37 2.01
C ALA A 183 15.20 5.82 1.13
N SER A 184 16.36 5.52 1.72
CA SER A 184 17.51 4.94 0.99
C SER A 184 17.19 3.55 0.45
N ASP A 185 16.55 2.67 1.25
CA ASP A 185 16.14 1.35 0.77
C ASP A 185 15.22 1.47 -0.44
N LEU A 186 14.29 2.45 -0.40
CA LEU A 186 13.37 2.69 -1.49
C LEU A 186 14.09 3.18 -2.75
N GLU A 187 15.10 4.04 -2.62
CA GLU A 187 15.90 4.53 -3.75
C GLU A 187 16.77 3.43 -4.37
N ASP A 188 17.34 2.57 -3.54
CA ASP A 188 18.26 1.51 -3.98
C ASP A 188 17.53 0.34 -4.68
N THR A 189 16.24 0.18 -4.48
CA THR A 189 15.46 -0.89 -5.11
C THR A 189 14.78 -0.42 -6.39
N ASN A 190 14.84 -1.24 -7.46
CA ASN A 190 14.16 -0.99 -8.74
C ASN A 190 12.94 -1.89 -8.92
N VAL A 191 12.16 -2.07 -7.86
CA VAL A 191 10.98 -2.93 -7.83
C VAL A 191 9.71 -2.09 -7.70
N PHE A 192 8.75 -2.35 -8.55
CA PHE A 192 7.41 -1.77 -8.53
C PHE A 192 6.47 -2.63 -9.37
N THR A 193 5.18 -2.50 -9.15
CA THR A 193 4.13 -3.09 -9.99
C THR A 193 3.58 -2.03 -10.93
N LEU A 194 3.34 -2.41 -12.17
CA LEU A 194 2.53 -1.62 -13.09
C LEU A 194 1.06 -2.03 -12.95
N ILE A 195 0.19 -1.09 -12.62
CA ILE A 195 -1.23 -1.33 -12.45
C ILE A 195 -2.04 -0.35 -13.29
N ASP A 196 -3.07 -0.83 -13.98
CA ASP A 196 -4.03 0.07 -14.64
C ASP A 196 -4.77 0.90 -13.60
N ARG A 197 -4.95 2.20 -13.86
CA ARG A 197 -5.61 3.13 -12.93
C ARG A 197 -7.02 2.67 -12.56
N LYS A 198 -7.78 2.16 -13.55
CA LYS A 198 -9.15 1.67 -13.29
C LYS A 198 -9.16 0.43 -12.41
N ASP A 199 -8.15 -0.42 -12.54
CA ASP A 199 -8.03 -1.59 -11.67
C ASP A 199 -7.59 -1.17 -10.26
N ALA A 200 -6.70 -0.20 -10.11
CA ALA A 200 -6.36 0.38 -8.81
C ALA A 200 -7.58 1.03 -8.13
N GLU A 201 -8.44 1.70 -8.89
CA GLU A 201 -9.72 2.26 -8.40
C GLU A 201 -10.70 1.15 -7.98
N LYS A 202 -10.88 0.09 -8.79
CA LYS A 202 -11.72 -1.06 -8.44
C LYS A 202 -11.24 -1.79 -7.19
N MET A 203 -9.93 -1.90 -7.02
CA MET A 203 -9.31 -2.50 -5.84
C MET A 203 -9.40 -1.58 -4.60
N GLY A 204 -9.91 -0.36 -4.73
CA GLY A 204 -9.96 0.60 -3.63
C GLY A 204 -8.58 1.11 -3.19
N LEU A 205 -7.56 0.98 -4.04
CA LEU A 205 -6.22 1.51 -3.78
C LEU A 205 -6.16 3.03 -4.03
N ILE A 206 -7.02 3.53 -4.91
CA ILE A 206 -7.19 4.96 -5.19
C ILE A 206 -8.66 5.30 -4.99
N PHE A 207 -8.94 6.33 -4.21
CA PHE A 207 -10.28 6.88 -4.13
C PHE A 207 -10.43 8.01 -5.15
N GLN A 208 -11.49 7.97 -5.96
CA GLN A 208 -11.91 9.15 -6.70
C GLN A 208 -12.24 10.24 -5.68
N GLU A 209 -11.76 11.45 -5.94
CA GLU A 209 -11.95 12.60 -5.06
C GLU A 209 -13.44 12.97 -4.96
N GLU A 210 -14.16 12.33 -4.07
CA GLU A 210 -15.35 12.93 -3.47
C GLU A 210 -14.98 13.32 -2.05
N GLY A 211 -14.72 14.60 -1.87
CA GLY A 211 -14.46 15.40 -0.71
C GLY A 211 -14.76 14.84 0.68
N VAL A 212 -14.02 13.86 1.15
CA VAL A 212 -14.08 13.44 2.55
C VAL A 212 -12.68 13.53 3.14
N ASP A 213 -12.39 14.65 3.79
CA ASP A 213 -11.27 14.76 4.73
C ASP A 213 -11.54 13.84 5.93
N TYR A 214 -11.18 12.56 5.76
CA TYR A 214 -11.20 11.64 6.89
C TYR A 214 -9.92 11.84 7.70
N VAL A 215 -10.05 12.55 8.81
CA VAL A 215 -9.05 12.56 9.87
C VAL A 215 -9.51 11.54 10.92
N PRO A 216 -8.75 10.46 11.16
CA PRO A 216 -9.06 9.50 12.21
C PRO A 216 -9.30 10.20 13.54
N LYS A 217 -10.28 9.72 14.33
CA LYS A 217 -10.67 10.37 15.60
C LYS A 217 -9.52 10.56 16.57
N TYR A 218 -8.56 9.66 16.58
CA TYR A 218 -7.36 9.67 17.42
C TYR A 218 -6.28 10.66 16.94
N LEU A 219 -6.37 11.20 15.72
CA LEU A 219 -5.51 12.27 15.22
C LEU A 219 -6.12 13.67 15.38
N LYS A 220 -7.34 13.78 15.92
CA LYS A 220 -7.90 15.08 16.27
C LYS A 220 -7.19 15.55 17.54
N PRO A 221 -6.52 16.71 17.52
CA PRO A 221 -6.00 17.27 18.77
C PRO A 221 -7.18 17.41 19.73
N GLU A 222 -7.04 16.87 20.94
CA GLU A 222 -8.00 17.14 22.01
C GLU A 222 -8.12 18.66 22.12
N ARG A 223 -9.33 19.19 21.89
CA ARG A 223 -9.58 20.60 22.15
C ARG A 223 -9.39 20.77 23.65
N GLY A 224 -8.23 21.29 24.02
CA GLY A 224 -8.02 21.72 25.39
C GLY A 224 -9.18 22.64 25.77
N ASN A 225 -9.91 22.26 26.81
CA ASN A 225 -10.83 23.14 27.48
C ASN A 225 -9.99 24.31 28.02
N VAL A 226 -10.17 25.49 27.42
CA VAL A 226 -9.80 26.77 27.97
C VAL A 226 -10.98 27.28 28.75
#